data_a2c11bcc72c3b18f2f330f234c79bd8f
#
_entry.id   a2c11bcc72c3b18f2f330f234c79bd8f
#
_cell.length_a   1.000
_cell.length_b   1.000
_cell.length_c   1.000
_cell.angle_alpha   90.00
_cell.angle_beta   90.00
_cell.angle_gamma   90.00
#
_symmetry.space_group_name_H-M   'P 1'
#
loop_
_entity.id
_entity.type
_entity.pdbx_description
1 polymer ?
#
loop_
_entity_poly.entity_id
_entity_poly.type
_entity_poly.pdbx_seq_one_letter_code
_entity_poly.pdbx_strand_id
1 'polypeptide(L)'
;SMTEIIMNKKDLERIKASVSLPAGKPNIKEILWNSMQLRDVDIRMMENKLSIRGSLFLFILYQAEEGSESLQYYDWEIPFTNELDCADSQENLIGNIAVMLGNHQAVIKPDIDGEPRDVEIEAVLELDLKAYREFKMPLLKDMYANDRKLKLKTSPITFENLIFQNNAKTKVSQRVEAAGEIHKLLQVLNVEGNVRIEDFQLTKQGIATEGLIFCKVLYIAGDDTAPIQSKEIVIPFEYLVEIPEVAETDRCEIRGVLEQIGGYVVDSNELEIRAVAGIYVTGFSPQTMYMIDEVEEIPYSEEEISRIPSITGYIVKSGDTLWNIAKHYGTTIEKMKQYNENLTEPLETGQKLFLLKEMESLIGE
;
A
#
# COMPACT_ATOMS: atom_id res chain seq x y z
N SER A 1 -17.82 -4.63 7.04
CA SER A 1 -16.74 -3.67 7.38
C SER A 1 -16.62 -2.60 6.32
N MET A 2 -16.03 -1.50 6.66
CA MET A 2 -15.70 -0.38 5.78
C MET A 2 -14.25 -0.02 6.02
N THR A 3 -13.58 0.50 5.00
CA THR A 3 -12.21 0.99 5.12
C THR A 3 -12.21 2.51 5.13
N GLU A 4 -11.53 3.09 6.09
CA GLU A 4 -11.33 4.53 6.25
C GLU A 4 -9.86 4.87 6.01
N ILE A 5 -9.61 5.95 5.29
CA ILE A 5 -8.26 6.50 5.12
C ILE A 5 -7.99 7.39 6.34
N ILE A 6 -7.11 6.94 7.22
CA ILE A 6 -6.70 7.69 8.41
C ILE A 6 -5.59 8.68 8.08
N MET A 7 -4.69 8.29 7.18
CA MET A 7 -3.56 9.10 6.78
C MET A 7 -3.37 9.05 5.26
N ASN A 8 -3.17 10.22 4.65
CA ASN A 8 -2.80 10.35 3.25
C ASN A 8 -2.00 11.65 3.09
N LYS A 9 -0.69 11.55 3.25
CA LYS A 9 0.20 12.71 3.19
C LYS A 9 1.55 12.35 2.58
N LYS A 10 2.24 13.37 2.06
CA LYS A 10 3.64 13.28 1.65
C LYS A 10 4.50 14.01 2.67
N ASP A 11 5.68 13.49 2.92
CA ASP A 11 6.65 14.08 3.85
C ASP A 11 8.06 13.94 3.31
N LEU A 12 8.99 14.70 3.88
CA LEU A 12 10.40 14.70 3.50
C LEU A 12 11.24 14.50 4.76
N GLU A 13 12.14 13.54 4.72
CA GLU A 13 13.08 13.30 5.81
C GLU A 13 14.52 13.48 5.32
N ARG A 14 15.36 14.13 6.12
CA ARG A 14 16.76 14.39 5.78
C ARG A 14 17.68 13.48 6.56
N ILE A 15 18.56 12.81 5.84
CA ILE A 15 19.66 12.02 6.40
C ILE A 15 20.96 12.79 6.17
N LYS A 16 21.73 12.94 7.26
CA LYS A 16 23.10 13.45 7.22
C LYS A 16 24.03 12.42 7.82
N ALA A 17 25.10 12.14 7.12
CA ALA A 17 26.13 11.22 7.58
C ALA A 17 27.50 11.69 7.12
N SER A 18 28.55 11.20 7.77
CA SER A 18 29.92 11.38 7.34
C SER A 18 30.62 10.03 7.32
N VAL A 19 31.38 9.76 6.28
CA VAL A 19 32.17 8.53 6.12
C VAL A 19 33.59 8.89 5.74
N SER A 20 34.56 8.07 6.15
CA SER A 20 35.97 8.30 5.86
C SER A 20 36.53 7.22 4.95
N LEU A 21 37.46 7.58 4.07
CA LEU A 21 38.22 6.61 3.31
C LEU A 21 39.12 5.77 4.24
N PRO A 22 39.23 4.46 4.00
CA PRO A 22 40.15 3.62 4.74
C PRO A 22 41.63 4.02 4.48
N ALA A 23 42.50 3.77 5.44
CA ALA A 23 43.91 4.19 5.40
C ALA A 23 44.69 3.76 4.14
N GLY A 24 44.28 2.66 3.50
CA GLY A 24 44.94 2.16 2.29
C GLY A 24 44.51 2.85 0.98
N LYS A 25 43.57 3.79 1.01
CA LYS A 25 43.14 4.55 -0.14
C LYS A 25 43.80 5.94 -0.15
N PRO A 26 44.18 6.47 -1.32
CA PRO A 26 44.74 7.81 -1.44
C PRO A 26 43.68 8.90 -1.21
N ASN A 27 44.14 10.10 -0.83
CA ASN A 27 43.30 11.27 -0.61
C ASN A 27 42.46 11.64 -1.84
N ILE A 28 41.31 12.25 -1.64
CA ILE A 28 40.37 12.64 -2.67
C ILE A 28 40.75 14.05 -3.16
N LYS A 29 41.11 14.17 -4.42
CA LYS A 29 41.26 15.49 -5.05
C LYS A 29 39.90 16.02 -5.52
N GLU A 30 39.11 15.16 -6.17
CA GLU A 30 37.84 15.51 -6.77
C GLU A 30 36.97 14.27 -6.94
N ILE A 31 35.68 14.36 -6.62
CA ILE A 31 34.69 13.32 -6.92
C ILE A 31 34.21 13.53 -8.36
N LEU A 32 34.50 12.57 -9.23
CA LEU A 32 34.11 12.59 -10.65
C LEU A 32 32.71 12.02 -10.88
N TRP A 33 32.31 11.07 -10.05
CA TRP A 33 31.02 10.42 -10.11
C TRP A 33 30.62 9.96 -8.72
N ASN A 34 29.37 10.13 -8.39
CA ASN A 34 28.77 9.48 -7.22
C ASN A 34 27.41 8.92 -7.55
N SER A 35 27.04 7.83 -6.90
CA SER A 35 25.69 7.30 -6.92
C SER A 35 25.27 6.91 -5.51
N MET A 36 24.00 7.08 -5.23
CA MET A 36 23.42 6.72 -3.95
C MET A 36 22.14 5.92 -4.15
N GLN A 37 21.96 4.87 -3.36
CA GLN A 37 20.80 3.98 -3.44
C GLN A 37 20.30 3.66 -2.04
N LEU A 38 18.99 3.54 -1.90
CA LEU A 38 18.36 3.00 -0.71
C LEU A 38 18.38 1.46 -0.77
N ARG A 39 18.72 0.83 0.36
CA ARG A 39 18.71 -0.62 0.53
C ARG A 39 18.06 -1.02 1.84
N ASP A 40 17.47 -2.21 1.87
CA ASP A 40 16.95 -2.86 3.08
C ASP A 40 16.02 -1.97 3.92
N VAL A 41 15.12 -1.24 3.24
CA VAL A 41 14.19 -0.32 3.90
C VAL A 41 13.12 -1.12 4.64
N ASP A 42 13.06 -0.97 5.97
CA ASP A 42 12.03 -1.48 6.87
C ASP A 42 11.25 -0.31 7.48
N ILE A 43 9.92 -0.40 7.43
CA ILE A 43 9.04 0.66 7.89
C ILE A 43 8.07 0.07 8.90
N ARG A 44 7.99 0.69 10.08
CA ARG A 44 7.08 0.26 11.15
C ARG A 44 6.23 1.41 11.64
N MET A 45 4.93 1.22 11.58
CA MET A 45 3.99 2.10 12.27
C MET A 45 3.93 1.73 13.75
N MET A 46 4.03 2.75 14.59
CA MET A 46 3.91 2.67 16.04
C MET A 46 2.89 3.72 16.50
N GLU A 47 2.50 3.68 17.74
CA GLU A 47 1.60 4.70 18.29
C GLU A 47 2.25 6.09 18.24
N ASN A 48 1.61 7.00 17.48
CA ASN A 48 2.04 8.39 17.23
C ASN A 48 3.42 8.54 16.57
N LYS A 49 3.98 7.46 16.01
CA LYS A 49 5.29 7.48 15.38
C LYS A 49 5.38 6.55 14.17
N LEU A 50 6.27 6.90 13.27
CA LEU A 50 6.70 6.07 12.16
C LEU A 50 8.20 5.86 12.26
N SER A 51 8.67 4.62 12.36
CA SER A 51 10.09 4.26 12.34
C SER A 51 10.48 3.78 10.94
N ILE A 52 11.50 4.40 10.37
CA ILE A 52 12.07 4.04 9.07
C ILE A 52 13.52 3.66 9.29
N ARG A 53 13.89 2.44 8.89
CA ARG A 53 15.26 1.91 8.97
C ARG A 53 15.70 1.47 7.60
N GLY A 54 16.99 1.53 7.35
CA GLY A 54 17.56 1.06 6.10
C GLY A 54 19.04 1.40 6.02
N SER A 55 19.60 1.27 4.83
CA SER A 55 20.95 1.75 4.53
C SER A 55 20.98 2.58 3.25
N LEU A 56 21.87 3.57 3.23
CA LEU A 56 22.28 4.29 2.04
C LEU A 56 23.55 3.65 1.52
N PHE A 57 23.49 3.09 0.33
CA PHE A 57 24.66 2.64 -0.39
C PHE A 57 25.21 3.82 -1.19
N LEU A 58 26.40 4.33 -0.81
CA LEU A 58 27.13 5.37 -1.53
C LEU A 58 28.28 4.76 -2.29
N PHE A 59 28.36 5.01 -3.59
CA PHE A 59 29.51 4.73 -4.43
C PHE A 59 30.10 6.05 -4.92
N ILE A 60 31.44 6.20 -4.88
CA ILE A 60 32.15 7.31 -5.49
C ILE A 60 33.26 6.80 -6.43
N LEU A 61 33.41 7.49 -7.54
CA LEU A 61 34.58 7.45 -8.38
C LEU A 61 35.29 8.79 -8.25
N TYR A 62 36.56 8.78 -7.91
CA TYR A 62 37.30 10.00 -7.60
C TYR A 62 38.70 10.03 -8.21
N GLN A 63 39.22 11.24 -8.42
CA GLN A 63 40.60 11.49 -8.72
C GLN A 63 41.40 11.60 -7.44
N ALA A 64 42.51 10.86 -7.32
CA ALA A 64 43.42 10.95 -6.19
C ALA A 64 44.30 12.20 -6.24
N GLU A 65 44.78 12.74 -5.10
CA GLU A 65 45.61 13.97 -5.04
C GLU A 65 46.98 13.79 -5.67
N GLU A 66 47.70 12.72 -5.35
CA GLU A 66 49.01 12.41 -5.96
C GLU A 66 49.29 10.91 -5.91
N GLY A 67 49.86 10.33 -6.97
CA GLY A 67 50.23 8.92 -7.06
C GLY A 67 49.99 8.31 -8.45
N SER A 68 50.51 7.14 -8.67
CA SER A 68 50.61 6.47 -9.97
C SER A 68 49.27 6.03 -10.61
N GLU A 69 48.17 5.99 -9.83
CA GLU A 69 46.85 5.68 -10.34
C GLU A 69 45.90 6.82 -10.03
N SER A 70 45.62 7.66 -11.02
CA SER A 70 44.82 8.86 -10.81
C SER A 70 43.34 8.61 -10.52
N LEU A 71 42.78 7.47 -10.93
CA LEU A 71 41.41 7.14 -10.76
C LEU A 71 41.21 6.04 -9.70
N GLN A 72 40.40 6.33 -8.71
CA GLN A 72 40.08 5.45 -7.62
C GLN A 72 38.57 5.38 -7.41
N TYR A 73 38.09 4.32 -6.79
CA TYR A 73 36.70 4.20 -6.39
C TYR A 73 36.58 3.58 -4.99
N TYR A 74 35.48 3.89 -4.33
CA TYR A 74 35.12 3.29 -3.06
C TYR A 74 33.61 3.35 -2.83
N ASP A 75 33.12 2.43 -2.02
CA ASP A 75 31.70 2.36 -1.64
C ASP A 75 31.53 2.19 -0.14
N TRP A 76 30.42 2.70 0.37
CA TRP A 76 30.02 2.57 1.77
C TRP A 76 28.57 2.13 1.84
N GLU A 77 28.29 1.33 2.85
CA GLU A 77 26.93 1.07 3.29
C GLU A 77 26.69 1.77 4.62
N ILE A 78 25.79 2.74 4.64
CA ILE A 78 25.56 3.68 5.73
C ILE A 78 24.19 3.39 6.32
N PRO A 79 24.12 2.72 7.49
CA PRO A 79 22.86 2.44 8.13
C PRO A 79 22.22 3.71 8.68
N PHE A 80 20.91 3.81 8.59
CA PHE A 80 20.14 4.89 9.19
C PHE A 80 18.91 4.37 9.92
N THR A 81 18.48 5.14 10.90
CA THR A 81 17.22 4.93 11.62
C THR A 81 16.63 6.29 11.93
N ASN A 82 15.46 6.56 11.41
CA ASN A 82 14.73 7.81 11.64
C ASN A 82 13.37 7.49 12.25
N GLU A 83 12.96 8.33 13.21
CA GLU A 83 11.63 8.31 13.79
C GLU A 83 10.92 9.62 13.43
N LEU A 84 9.75 9.50 12.83
CA LEU A 84 8.90 10.63 12.46
C LEU A 84 7.71 10.70 13.40
N ASP A 85 7.39 11.88 13.88
CA ASP A 85 6.15 12.11 14.63
C ASP A 85 4.96 12.01 13.68
N CYS A 86 4.05 11.13 14.00
CA CYS A 86 2.86 10.87 13.20
C CYS A 86 1.65 10.67 14.12
N ALA A 87 0.99 11.76 14.48
CA ALA A 87 -0.08 11.80 15.47
C ALA A 87 -1.26 10.85 15.16
N ASP A 88 -1.46 10.51 13.88
CA ASP A 88 -2.53 9.62 13.44
C ASP A 88 -2.07 8.16 13.29
N SER A 89 -0.79 7.87 13.57
CA SER A 89 -0.24 6.51 13.46
C SER A 89 -0.62 5.65 14.66
N GLN A 90 -1.05 4.42 14.39
CA GLN A 90 -1.39 3.39 15.36
C GLN A 90 -0.88 2.04 14.85
N GLU A 91 -0.56 1.12 15.76
CA GLU A 91 -0.02 -0.20 15.41
C GLU A 91 -0.99 -1.09 14.61
N ASN A 92 -2.31 -0.84 14.74
CA ASN A 92 -3.36 -1.62 14.09
C ASN A 92 -3.78 -1.06 12.72
N LEU A 93 -3.11 -0.03 12.21
CA LEU A 93 -3.38 0.50 10.88
C LEU A 93 -2.69 -0.34 9.80
N ILE A 94 -3.35 -0.40 8.65
CA ILE A 94 -2.79 -1.03 7.45
C ILE A 94 -2.05 0.06 6.66
N GLY A 95 -0.71 0.01 6.67
CA GLY A 95 0.12 0.99 5.98
C GLY A 95 0.38 0.65 4.51
N ASN A 96 0.27 1.63 3.64
CA ASN A 96 0.82 1.60 2.29
C ASN A 96 1.79 2.77 2.18
N ILE A 97 3.05 2.51 2.58
CA ILE A 97 4.07 3.53 2.71
C ILE A 97 5.14 3.32 1.66
N ALA A 98 5.45 4.37 0.91
CA ALA A 98 6.57 4.41 -0.02
C ALA A 98 7.68 5.31 0.53
N VAL A 99 8.91 4.84 0.38
CA VAL A 99 10.12 5.62 0.66
C VAL A 99 10.96 5.62 -0.61
N MET A 100 11.29 6.80 -1.08
CA MET A 100 12.13 7.00 -2.26
C MET A 100 13.31 7.90 -1.93
N LEU A 101 14.44 7.67 -2.57
CA LEU A 101 15.57 8.58 -2.49
C LEU A 101 15.32 9.75 -3.45
N GLY A 102 15.20 10.94 -2.89
CA GLY A 102 15.12 12.19 -3.62
C GLY A 102 16.52 12.79 -3.88
N ASN A 103 16.62 14.12 -3.71
CA ASN A 103 17.89 14.81 -3.89
C ASN A 103 18.93 14.33 -2.89
N HIS A 104 20.15 14.13 -3.36
CA HIS A 104 21.30 13.78 -2.53
C HIS A 104 22.57 14.43 -3.03
N GLN A 105 23.54 14.59 -2.13
CA GLN A 105 24.85 15.11 -2.42
C GLN A 105 25.93 14.45 -1.56
N ALA A 106 27.12 14.37 -2.09
CA ALA A 106 28.33 13.93 -1.41
C ALA A 106 29.41 14.99 -1.56
N VAL A 107 29.96 15.50 -0.45
CA VAL A 107 30.92 16.61 -0.42
C VAL A 107 32.15 16.18 0.33
N ILE A 108 33.34 16.44 -0.25
CA ILE A 108 34.64 16.18 0.36
C ILE A 108 34.83 17.12 1.55
N LYS A 109 35.29 16.56 2.66
CA LYS A 109 35.68 17.29 3.87
C LYS A 109 37.07 16.85 4.33
N PRO A 110 37.81 17.72 5.00
CA PRO A 110 39.03 17.31 5.68
C PRO A 110 38.70 16.41 6.88
N ASP A 111 39.51 15.38 7.11
CA ASP A 111 39.49 14.58 8.31
C ASP A 111 40.15 15.31 9.51
N ILE A 112 40.36 14.62 10.63
CA ILE A 112 40.97 15.20 11.84
C ILE A 112 42.41 15.68 11.64
N ASP A 113 43.11 15.11 10.66
CA ASP A 113 44.50 15.47 10.33
C ASP A 113 44.57 16.57 9.23
N GLY A 114 43.39 17.01 8.73
CA GLY A 114 43.25 18.04 7.71
C GLY A 114 43.32 17.48 6.27
N GLU A 115 43.37 16.17 6.11
CA GLU A 115 43.47 15.50 4.81
C GLU A 115 42.08 15.33 4.18
N PRO A 116 41.90 15.49 2.85
CA PRO A 116 40.60 15.36 2.17
C PRO A 116 40.20 13.88 2.01
N ARG A 117 39.78 13.27 3.10
CA ARG A 117 39.45 11.84 3.22
C ARG A 117 38.03 11.56 3.68
N ASP A 118 37.35 12.57 4.21
CA ASP A 118 35.98 12.45 4.66
C ASP A 118 34.99 12.84 3.56
N VAL A 119 33.87 12.15 3.49
CA VAL A 119 32.76 12.47 2.60
C VAL A 119 31.52 12.73 3.46
N GLU A 120 31.08 13.98 3.47
CA GLU A 120 29.82 14.37 4.08
C GLU A 120 28.67 14.12 3.09
N ILE A 121 27.63 13.48 3.58
CA ILE A 121 26.49 13.04 2.80
C ILE A 121 25.24 13.73 3.32
N GLU A 122 24.49 14.32 2.40
CA GLU A 122 23.10 14.73 2.66
C GLU A 122 22.19 14.03 1.65
N ALA A 123 21.15 13.37 2.15
CA ALA A 123 20.14 12.72 1.36
C ALA A 123 18.74 13.08 1.85
N VAL A 124 17.80 13.24 0.92
CA VAL A 124 16.39 13.49 1.22
C VAL A 124 15.61 12.22 0.90
N LEU A 125 14.90 11.69 1.87
CA LEU A 125 13.90 10.65 1.67
C LEU A 125 12.56 11.30 1.38
N GLU A 126 11.96 10.94 0.28
CA GLU A 126 10.59 11.31 -0.07
C GLU A 126 9.64 10.21 0.40
N LEU A 127 8.69 10.58 1.25
CA LEU A 127 7.75 9.67 1.89
C LEU A 127 6.35 9.88 1.31
N ASP A 128 5.72 8.81 0.85
CA ASP A 128 4.28 8.78 0.53
C ASP A 128 3.59 7.89 1.56
N LEU A 129 2.83 8.52 2.45
CA LEU A 129 2.28 7.91 3.65
C LEU A 129 0.77 7.74 3.51
N LYS A 130 0.33 6.51 3.31
CA LYS A 130 -1.09 6.14 3.37
C LYS A 130 -1.30 5.11 4.47
N ALA A 131 -2.35 5.30 5.27
CA ALA A 131 -2.75 4.33 6.27
C ALA A 131 -4.26 4.19 6.31
N TYR A 132 -4.71 2.95 6.48
CA TYR A 132 -6.10 2.55 6.43
C TYR A 132 -6.50 1.88 7.73
N ARG A 133 -7.76 2.06 8.12
CA ARG A 133 -8.39 1.38 9.24
C ARG A 133 -9.66 0.69 8.78
N GLU A 134 -9.81 -0.56 9.16
CA GLU A 134 -11.10 -1.25 9.04
C GLU A 134 -11.97 -0.97 10.26
N PHE A 135 -13.23 -0.65 10.01
CA PHE A 135 -14.22 -0.46 11.07
C PHE A 135 -15.59 -1.01 10.68
N LYS A 136 -16.41 -1.29 11.67
CA LYS A 136 -17.79 -1.73 11.47
C LYS A 136 -18.72 -0.58 11.81
N MET A 137 -19.49 -0.14 10.84
CA MET A 137 -20.54 0.85 11.03
C MET A 137 -21.90 0.17 10.86
N PRO A 138 -22.78 0.23 11.87
CA PRO A 138 -24.14 -0.23 11.71
C PRO A 138 -24.90 0.72 10.78
N LEU A 139 -25.52 0.18 9.74
CA LEU A 139 -26.37 0.96 8.83
C LEU A 139 -27.83 0.58 9.04
N LEU A 140 -28.68 1.59 9.15
CA LEU A 140 -30.13 1.40 9.24
C LEU A 140 -30.66 1.02 7.85
N LYS A 141 -31.10 -0.23 7.71
CA LYS A 141 -31.62 -0.77 6.44
C LYS A 141 -33.14 -0.71 6.36
N ASP A 142 -33.81 -0.78 7.51
CA ASP A 142 -35.26 -0.84 7.59
C ASP A 142 -35.74 -0.26 8.92
N MET A 143 -36.92 0.33 8.92
CA MET A 143 -37.60 0.83 10.10
C MET A 143 -39.12 0.79 9.89
N TYR A 144 -39.87 0.73 10.97
CA TYR A 144 -41.33 0.85 10.95
C TYR A 144 -41.82 1.56 12.21
N ALA A 145 -43.02 2.05 12.18
CA ALA A 145 -43.74 2.60 13.31
C ALA A 145 -45.06 1.85 13.50
N ASN A 146 -45.55 1.78 14.75
CA ASN A 146 -46.80 1.07 15.07
C ASN A 146 -48.04 1.96 14.90
N ASP A 147 -47.88 3.28 14.97
CA ASP A 147 -48.91 4.30 14.97
C ASP A 147 -49.11 5.00 13.61
N ARG A 148 -48.18 4.81 12.67
CA ARG A 148 -48.20 5.44 11.33
C ARG A 148 -47.50 4.57 10.30
N LYS A 149 -47.73 4.87 9.03
CA LYS A 149 -46.99 4.27 7.94
C LYS A 149 -45.73 5.07 7.72
N LEU A 150 -44.63 4.39 7.48
CA LEU A 150 -43.38 5.01 7.06
C LEU A 150 -43.11 4.67 5.61
N LYS A 151 -42.93 5.70 4.79
CA LYS A 151 -42.44 5.55 3.41
C LYS A 151 -40.97 5.92 3.38
N LEU A 152 -40.15 4.91 3.22
CA LEU A 152 -38.71 5.03 3.25
C LEU A 152 -38.18 5.34 1.85
N LYS A 153 -37.39 6.38 1.74
CA LYS A 153 -36.53 6.61 0.56
C LYS A 153 -35.14 6.13 0.89
N THR A 154 -34.56 5.39 -0.02
CA THR A 154 -33.19 4.87 0.12
C THR A 154 -32.32 5.36 -0.99
N SER A 155 -31.11 5.78 -0.67
CA SER A 155 -30.08 6.17 -1.62
C SER A 155 -28.90 5.21 -1.57
N PRO A 156 -28.24 4.93 -2.71
CA PRO A 156 -27.05 4.12 -2.74
C PRO A 156 -25.87 4.91 -2.17
N ILE A 157 -25.10 4.27 -1.31
CA ILE A 157 -23.78 4.73 -0.88
C ILE A 157 -22.76 3.75 -1.44
N THR A 158 -21.76 4.28 -2.13
CA THR A 158 -20.62 3.51 -2.62
C THR A 158 -19.38 3.87 -1.82
N PHE A 159 -18.67 2.88 -1.34
CA PHE A 159 -17.39 3.01 -0.65
C PHE A 159 -16.45 1.90 -1.10
N GLU A 160 -15.16 2.10 -0.93
CA GLU A 160 -14.15 1.11 -1.26
C GLU A 160 -13.67 0.41 0.02
N ASN A 161 -13.60 -0.91 -0.02
CA ASN A 161 -12.97 -1.71 1.03
C ASN A 161 -11.59 -2.17 0.57
N LEU A 162 -10.59 -2.00 1.41
CA LEU A 162 -9.31 -2.64 1.24
C LEU A 162 -9.52 -4.15 1.40
N ILE A 163 -9.17 -4.92 0.37
CA ILE A 163 -9.40 -6.36 0.33
C ILE A 163 -8.11 -7.17 0.46
N PHE A 164 -6.98 -6.63 0.00
CA PHE A 164 -5.68 -7.26 0.15
C PHE A 164 -4.53 -6.26 0.07
N GLN A 165 -3.40 -6.63 0.66
CA GLN A 165 -2.06 -6.12 0.39
C GLN A 165 -1.15 -7.31 0.09
N ASN A 166 -0.33 -7.19 -0.94
CA ASN A 166 0.65 -8.20 -1.30
C ASN A 166 1.97 -7.54 -1.69
N ASN A 167 3.07 -8.16 -1.25
CA ASN A 167 4.44 -7.76 -1.58
C ASN A 167 5.12 -8.95 -2.23
N ALA A 168 5.25 -8.91 -3.53
CA ALA A 168 5.93 -9.93 -4.31
C ALA A 168 7.33 -9.48 -4.71
N LYS A 169 8.23 -10.43 -4.96
CA LYS A 169 9.59 -10.15 -5.44
C LYS A 169 9.90 -11.05 -6.61
N THR A 170 10.43 -10.46 -7.67
CA THR A 170 10.90 -11.20 -8.82
C THR A 170 12.40 -10.96 -9.07
N LYS A 171 13.10 -12.04 -9.45
CA LYS A 171 14.50 -11.97 -9.87
C LYS A 171 14.57 -11.85 -11.38
N VAL A 172 15.26 -10.82 -11.83
CA VAL A 172 15.44 -10.55 -13.25
C VAL A 172 16.93 -10.59 -13.56
N SER A 173 17.29 -11.30 -14.60
CA SER A 173 18.66 -11.38 -15.09
C SER A 173 18.69 -11.20 -16.60
N GLN A 174 19.60 -10.36 -17.06
CA GLN A 174 19.80 -10.12 -18.49
C GLN A 174 21.28 -9.99 -18.82
N ARG A 175 21.70 -10.67 -19.86
CA ARG A 175 23.02 -10.51 -20.46
C ARG A 175 22.98 -9.43 -21.53
N VAL A 176 23.99 -8.61 -21.52
CA VAL A 176 24.10 -7.44 -22.39
C VAL A 176 25.55 -7.31 -22.88
N GLU A 177 25.73 -7.05 -24.16
CA GLU A 177 27.02 -6.65 -24.70
C GLU A 177 27.40 -5.28 -24.13
N ALA A 178 28.55 -5.20 -23.47
CA ALA A 178 28.99 -3.99 -22.78
C ALA A 178 29.77 -3.06 -23.74
N ALA A 179 30.72 -3.61 -24.44
CA ALA A 179 31.63 -2.86 -25.29
C ALA A 179 31.36 -3.16 -26.77
N GLY A 180 31.65 -2.21 -27.65
CA GLY A 180 31.72 -2.47 -29.10
C GLY A 180 32.87 -3.44 -29.41
N GLU A 181 32.97 -3.89 -30.67
CA GLU A 181 33.92 -4.95 -31.14
C GLU A 181 35.39 -4.74 -30.80
N ILE A 182 35.81 -3.58 -30.29
CA ILE A 182 37.21 -3.15 -30.17
C ILE A 182 37.73 -3.18 -28.71
N HIS A 183 36.86 -3.07 -27.69
CA HIS A 183 37.31 -2.90 -26.30
C HIS A 183 36.85 -4.01 -25.39
N LYS A 184 37.78 -4.58 -24.63
CA LYS A 184 37.46 -5.64 -23.64
C LYS A 184 36.85 -5.05 -22.38
N LEU A 185 35.77 -5.62 -21.91
CA LEU A 185 35.21 -5.36 -20.59
C LEU A 185 36.15 -5.98 -19.53
N LEU A 186 36.68 -5.16 -18.63
CA LEU A 186 37.61 -5.61 -17.59
C LEU A 186 36.90 -5.78 -16.24
N GLN A 187 36.10 -4.79 -15.84
CA GLN A 187 35.47 -4.79 -14.53
C GLN A 187 34.21 -3.93 -14.53
N VAL A 188 33.15 -4.39 -13.84
CA VAL A 188 32.01 -3.55 -13.48
C VAL A 188 32.34 -2.84 -12.17
N LEU A 189 32.21 -1.51 -12.14
CA LEU A 189 32.47 -0.69 -10.97
C LEU A 189 31.19 -0.47 -10.14
N ASN A 190 30.10 -0.09 -10.81
CA ASN A 190 28.83 0.20 -10.17
C ASN A 190 27.66 -0.06 -11.11
N VAL A 191 26.52 -0.40 -10.54
CA VAL A 191 25.22 -0.45 -11.23
C VAL A 191 24.20 0.28 -10.37
N GLU A 192 23.54 1.24 -10.95
CA GLU A 192 22.41 1.94 -10.34
C GLU A 192 21.17 1.79 -11.21
N GLY A 193 19.98 1.93 -10.61
CA GLY A 193 18.76 1.81 -11.40
C GLY A 193 17.49 2.07 -10.61
N ASN A 194 16.37 1.93 -11.30
CA ASN A 194 15.03 2.00 -10.75
C ASN A 194 14.09 1.02 -11.46
N VAL A 195 12.95 0.74 -10.83
CA VAL A 195 11.87 -0.09 -11.39
C VAL A 195 10.66 0.78 -11.65
N ARG A 196 10.04 0.61 -12.81
CA ARG A 196 8.76 1.21 -13.16
C ARG A 196 7.80 0.13 -13.64
N ILE A 197 6.60 0.09 -13.06
CA ILE A 197 5.50 -0.70 -13.59
C ILE A 197 4.86 0.09 -14.73
N GLU A 198 4.76 -0.51 -15.90
CA GLU A 198 4.21 0.11 -17.11
C GLU A 198 2.73 -0.19 -17.26
N ASP A 199 2.35 -1.46 -17.03
CA ASP A 199 0.98 -1.92 -17.18
C ASP A 199 0.67 -3.08 -16.23
N PHE A 200 -0.62 -3.32 -15.99
CA PHE A 200 -1.09 -4.48 -15.25
C PHE A 200 -2.49 -4.88 -15.68
N GLN A 201 -2.79 -6.16 -15.52
CA GLN A 201 -4.10 -6.72 -15.84
C GLN A 201 -4.61 -7.60 -14.70
N LEU A 202 -5.88 -7.39 -14.33
CA LEU A 202 -6.55 -8.24 -13.35
C LEU A 202 -6.98 -9.54 -14.03
N THR A 203 -6.57 -10.66 -13.47
CA THR A 203 -6.84 -12.00 -13.99
C THR A 203 -7.45 -12.86 -12.89
N LYS A 204 -8.03 -14.01 -13.24
CA LYS A 204 -8.56 -14.96 -12.26
C LYS A 204 -7.49 -15.59 -11.35
N GLN A 205 -6.22 -15.50 -11.72
CA GLN A 205 -5.09 -16.06 -10.97
C GLN A 205 -4.37 -14.99 -10.12
N GLY A 206 -4.69 -13.72 -10.34
CA GLY A 206 -4.04 -12.60 -9.70
C GLY A 206 -3.84 -11.42 -10.64
N ILE A 207 -2.76 -10.68 -10.43
CA ILE A 207 -2.44 -9.47 -11.17
C ILE A 207 -1.21 -9.73 -12.03
N ALA A 208 -1.39 -9.79 -13.34
CA ALA A 208 -0.29 -9.83 -14.28
C ALA A 208 0.29 -8.43 -14.43
N THR A 209 1.58 -8.26 -14.14
CA THR A 209 2.28 -6.98 -14.17
C THR A 209 3.37 -6.99 -15.22
N GLU A 210 3.49 -5.90 -15.95
CA GLU A 210 4.58 -5.63 -16.89
C GLU A 210 5.38 -4.43 -16.38
N GLY A 211 6.70 -4.52 -16.39
CA GLY A 211 7.55 -3.46 -15.89
C GLY A 211 8.89 -3.40 -16.59
N LEU A 212 9.58 -2.29 -16.32
CA LEU A 212 10.91 -2.01 -16.83
C LEU A 212 11.87 -1.73 -15.67
N ILE A 213 13.07 -2.29 -15.76
CA ILE A 213 14.20 -1.90 -14.93
C ILE A 213 15.11 -1.01 -15.78
N PHE A 214 15.19 0.26 -15.41
CA PHE A 214 16.15 1.19 -15.99
C PHE A 214 17.42 1.10 -15.17
N CYS A 215 18.54 0.80 -15.79
CA CYS A 215 19.80 0.76 -15.07
C CYS A 215 20.93 1.41 -15.87
N LYS A 216 21.90 1.92 -15.13
CA LYS A 216 23.13 2.50 -15.65
C LYS A 216 24.31 1.75 -15.04
N VAL A 217 25.14 1.22 -15.89
CA VAL A 217 26.33 0.47 -15.53
C VAL A 217 27.56 1.32 -15.77
N LEU A 218 28.42 1.42 -14.76
CA LEU A 218 29.75 2.02 -14.84
C LEU A 218 30.77 0.89 -14.85
N TYR A 219 31.67 0.87 -15.82
CA TYR A 219 32.63 -0.22 -15.97
C TYR A 219 33.98 0.26 -16.53
N ILE A 220 35.04 -0.56 -16.31
CA ILE A 220 36.35 -0.37 -16.90
C ILE A 220 36.43 -1.16 -18.18
N ALA A 221 36.79 -0.48 -19.26
CA ALA A 221 37.09 -1.07 -20.54
C ALA A 221 38.62 -1.09 -20.81
N GLY A 222 39.07 -2.00 -21.64
CA GLY A 222 40.49 -2.07 -22.08
C GLY A 222 40.80 -1.04 -23.15
N ASP A 223 40.44 0.21 -22.93
CA ASP A 223 40.71 1.37 -23.78
C ASP A 223 41.59 2.35 -23.01
N ASP A 224 42.83 2.49 -23.42
CA ASP A 224 43.82 3.37 -22.77
C ASP A 224 43.43 4.86 -22.85
N THR A 225 42.58 5.24 -23.80
CA THR A 225 42.11 6.63 -23.99
C THR A 225 40.86 6.99 -23.20
N ALA A 226 40.00 6.01 -22.97
CA ALA A 226 38.73 6.15 -22.25
C ALA A 226 38.45 4.89 -21.39
N PRO A 227 39.23 4.65 -20.32
CA PRO A 227 39.14 3.41 -19.56
C PRO A 227 37.85 3.26 -18.80
N ILE A 228 37.19 4.34 -18.39
CA ILE A 228 35.91 4.32 -17.71
C ILE A 228 34.78 4.66 -18.67
N GLN A 229 33.84 3.74 -18.76
CA GLN A 229 32.68 3.86 -19.63
C GLN A 229 31.39 3.61 -18.86
N SER A 230 30.29 4.12 -19.39
CA SER A 230 28.95 3.84 -18.86
C SER A 230 28.01 3.42 -19.97
N LYS A 231 27.04 2.56 -19.59
CA LYS A 231 25.97 2.11 -20.49
C LYS A 231 24.63 2.15 -19.78
N GLU A 232 23.63 2.71 -20.45
CA GLU A 232 22.24 2.66 -20.02
C GLU A 232 21.57 1.43 -20.64
N ILE A 233 20.83 0.70 -19.81
CA ILE A 233 20.20 -0.56 -20.17
C ILE A 233 18.77 -0.53 -19.64
N VAL A 234 17.83 -1.00 -20.46
CA VAL A 234 16.42 -1.17 -20.05
C VAL A 234 16.10 -2.66 -20.13
N ILE A 235 15.66 -3.22 -19.01
CA ILE A 235 15.36 -4.64 -18.87
C ILE A 235 13.87 -4.80 -18.65
N PRO A 236 13.12 -5.35 -19.61
CA PRO A 236 11.70 -5.66 -19.39
C PRO A 236 11.55 -6.88 -18.51
N PHE A 237 10.48 -6.90 -17.72
CA PHE A 237 10.09 -8.07 -16.95
C PHE A 237 8.56 -8.17 -16.88
N GLU A 238 8.10 -9.41 -16.73
CA GLU A 238 6.72 -9.74 -16.48
C GLU A 238 6.64 -10.56 -15.19
N TYR A 239 5.58 -10.33 -14.40
CA TYR A 239 5.37 -11.11 -13.19
C TYR A 239 3.88 -11.21 -12.85
N LEU A 240 3.45 -12.41 -12.46
CA LEU A 240 2.11 -12.65 -11.93
C LEU A 240 2.14 -12.57 -10.40
N VAL A 241 1.53 -11.55 -9.84
CA VAL A 241 1.27 -11.49 -8.39
C VAL A 241 0.05 -12.36 -8.11
N GLU A 242 0.28 -13.52 -7.53
CA GLU A 242 -0.79 -14.48 -7.21
C GLU A 242 -1.67 -13.93 -6.08
N ILE A 243 -2.92 -13.64 -6.41
CA ILE A 243 -3.94 -13.17 -5.47
C ILE A 243 -5.23 -13.88 -5.82
N PRO A 244 -5.79 -14.70 -4.91
CA PRO A 244 -7.04 -15.38 -5.16
C PRO A 244 -8.22 -14.38 -5.22
N GLU A 245 -9.17 -14.64 -6.11
CA GLU A 245 -10.47 -13.99 -6.16
C GLU A 245 -10.46 -12.46 -6.45
N VAL A 246 -9.54 -11.98 -7.29
CA VAL A 246 -9.56 -10.59 -7.77
C VAL A 246 -10.68 -10.44 -8.82
N ALA A 247 -11.58 -9.48 -8.61
CA ALA A 247 -12.64 -9.17 -9.55
C ALA A 247 -12.20 -8.08 -10.54
N GLU A 248 -12.75 -8.09 -11.76
CA GLU A 248 -12.48 -7.05 -12.77
C GLU A 248 -12.92 -5.65 -12.32
N THR A 249 -13.83 -5.57 -11.34
CA THR A 249 -14.32 -4.31 -10.76
C THR A 249 -13.42 -3.76 -9.66
N ASP A 250 -12.45 -4.54 -9.21
CA ASP A 250 -11.54 -4.12 -8.14
C ASP A 250 -10.55 -3.07 -8.66
N ARG A 251 -10.18 -2.14 -7.79
CA ARG A 251 -9.16 -1.13 -8.06
C ARG A 251 -7.86 -1.53 -7.38
N CYS A 252 -6.75 -1.49 -8.11
CA CYS A 252 -5.45 -1.80 -7.56
C CYS A 252 -4.51 -0.60 -7.65
N GLU A 253 -3.75 -0.38 -6.58
CA GLU A 253 -2.58 0.50 -6.56
C GLU A 253 -1.34 -0.39 -6.60
N ILE A 254 -0.48 -0.20 -7.61
CA ILE A 254 0.70 -1.03 -7.83
C ILE A 254 1.94 -0.16 -7.88
N ARG A 255 2.99 -0.59 -7.21
CA ARG A 255 4.28 0.09 -7.18
C ARG A 255 5.42 -0.89 -7.34
N GLY A 256 6.37 -0.57 -8.23
CA GLY A 256 7.65 -1.26 -8.35
C GLY A 256 8.73 -0.58 -7.52
N VAL A 257 9.58 -1.39 -6.89
CA VAL A 257 10.75 -0.92 -6.13
C VAL A 257 11.94 -1.77 -6.52
N LEU A 258 13.08 -1.13 -6.82
CA LEU A 258 14.33 -1.85 -6.99
C LEU A 258 14.92 -2.18 -5.62
N GLU A 259 14.94 -3.46 -5.27
CA GLU A 259 15.47 -3.88 -3.97
C GLU A 259 16.96 -4.17 -4.02
N GLN A 260 17.42 -4.78 -5.12
CA GLN A 260 18.82 -5.10 -5.34
C GLN A 260 19.15 -5.01 -6.83
N ILE A 261 20.35 -4.59 -7.14
CA ILE A 261 20.90 -4.63 -8.49
C ILE A 261 22.42 -4.84 -8.43
N GLY A 262 22.93 -5.59 -9.37
CA GLY A 262 24.37 -5.82 -9.54
C GLY A 262 24.73 -6.21 -10.98
N GLY A 263 25.99 -5.97 -11.33
CA GLY A 263 26.53 -6.30 -12.65
C GLY A 263 27.75 -7.20 -12.52
N TYR A 264 27.85 -8.18 -13.37
CA TYR A 264 28.91 -9.19 -13.35
C TYR A 264 29.51 -9.34 -14.75
N VAL A 265 30.83 -9.37 -14.83
CA VAL A 265 31.52 -9.69 -16.08
C VAL A 265 31.30 -11.18 -16.38
N VAL A 266 30.75 -11.51 -17.54
CA VAL A 266 30.58 -12.85 -18.04
C VAL A 266 31.78 -13.27 -18.88
N ASP A 267 32.16 -12.40 -19.82
CA ASP A 267 33.35 -12.53 -20.64
C ASP A 267 33.90 -11.16 -21.03
N SER A 268 34.85 -11.12 -21.95
CA SER A 268 35.52 -9.88 -22.37
C SER A 268 34.64 -8.86 -23.08
N ASN A 269 33.40 -9.22 -23.42
CA ASN A 269 32.46 -8.36 -24.15
C ASN A 269 31.05 -8.34 -23.58
N GLU A 270 30.77 -9.23 -22.66
CA GLU A 270 29.40 -9.43 -22.11
C GLU A 270 29.38 -9.25 -20.62
N LEU A 271 28.38 -8.51 -20.13
CA LEU A 271 28.04 -8.41 -18.72
C LEU A 271 26.64 -8.97 -18.46
N GLU A 272 26.43 -9.49 -17.27
CA GLU A 272 25.13 -9.92 -16.75
C GLU A 272 24.66 -8.93 -15.68
N ILE A 273 23.47 -8.36 -15.87
CA ILE A 273 22.78 -7.58 -14.85
C ILE A 273 21.84 -8.52 -14.12
N ARG A 274 21.90 -8.53 -12.80
CA ARG A 274 20.97 -9.22 -11.92
C ARG A 274 20.28 -8.21 -11.02
N ALA A 275 18.97 -8.27 -10.99
CA ALA A 275 18.15 -7.37 -10.18
C ALA A 275 17.06 -8.14 -9.43
N VAL A 276 16.63 -7.58 -8.32
CA VAL A 276 15.44 -8.00 -7.59
C VAL A 276 14.46 -6.84 -7.61
N ALA A 277 13.34 -7.02 -8.30
CA ALA A 277 12.25 -6.07 -8.32
C ALA A 277 11.18 -6.48 -7.31
N GLY A 278 10.86 -5.59 -6.37
CA GLY A 278 9.72 -5.70 -5.47
C GLY A 278 8.48 -5.12 -6.14
N ILE A 279 7.36 -5.82 -6.02
CA ILE A 279 6.06 -5.42 -6.56
C ILE A 279 5.09 -5.35 -5.39
N TYR A 280 4.68 -4.15 -5.03
CA TYR A 280 3.78 -3.86 -3.92
C TYR A 280 2.40 -3.57 -4.47
N VAL A 281 1.41 -4.32 -4.04
CA VAL A 281 0.03 -4.21 -4.53
C VAL A 281 -0.91 -3.98 -3.36
N THR A 282 -1.81 -3.02 -3.51
CA THR A 282 -2.92 -2.77 -2.58
C THR A 282 -4.22 -2.78 -3.38
N GLY A 283 -5.15 -3.67 -3.02
CA GLY A 283 -6.41 -3.86 -3.72
C GLY A 283 -7.60 -3.35 -2.93
N PHE A 284 -8.54 -2.72 -3.65
CA PHE A 284 -9.77 -2.16 -3.12
C PHE A 284 -10.96 -2.67 -3.94
N SER A 285 -12.02 -3.09 -3.25
CA SER A 285 -13.27 -3.51 -3.89
C SER A 285 -14.37 -2.51 -3.63
N PRO A 286 -15.06 -2.02 -4.68
CA PRO A 286 -16.19 -1.13 -4.52
C PRO A 286 -17.38 -1.90 -3.93
N GLN A 287 -18.01 -1.33 -2.91
CA GLN A 287 -19.20 -1.87 -2.27
C GLN A 287 -20.32 -0.83 -2.34
N THR A 288 -21.49 -1.25 -2.82
CA THR A 288 -22.67 -0.38 -2.82
C THR A 288 -23.68 -0.92 -1.83
N MET A 289 -24.11 -0.07 -0.93
CA MET A 289 -25.19 -0.35 0.04
C MET A 289 -26.26 0.73 -0.08
N TYR A 290 -27.49 0.35 0.27
CA TYR A 290 -28.60 1.30 0.34
C TYR A 290 -28.85 1.65 1.80
N MET A 291 -28.93 2.93 2.09
CA MET A 291 -29.33 3.45 3.39
C MET A 291 -30.57 4.33 3.28
N ILE A 292 -31.32 4.41 4.37
CA ILE A 292 -32.46 5.31 4.47
C ILE A 292 -31.93 6.74 4.61
N ASP A 293 -32.31 7.62 3.68
CA ASP A 293 -31.94 9.05 3.68
C ASP A 293 -33.12 9.98 3.98
N GLU A 294 -34.34 9.51 3.71
CA GLU A 294 -35.54 10.27 3.98
C GLU A 294 -36.68 9.35 4.44
N VAL A 295 -37.44 9.81 5.41
CA VAL A 295 -38.60 9.11 5.97
C VAL A 295 -39.81 10.02 5.86
N GLU A 296 -40.82 9.62 5.09
CA GLU A 296 -42.12 10.29 5.00
C GLU A 296 -43.10 9.58 5.94
N GLU A 297 -43.60 10.31 6.93
CA GLU A 297 -44.59 9.80 7.89
C GLU A 297 -46.01 10.02 7.37
N ILE A 298 -46.79 8.98 7.24
CA ILE A 298 -48.19 9.00 6.76
C ILE A 298 -49.08 8.46 7.85
N PRO A 299 -49.97 9.29 8.47
CA PRO A 299 -50.89 8.81 9.47
C PRO A 299 -51.88 7.79 8.90
N TYR A 300 -52.30 6.82 9.69
CA TYR A 300 -53.36 5.91 9.32
C TYR A 300 -54.69 6.67 9.23
N SER A 301 -55.52 6.34 8.24
CA SER A 301 -56.90 6.82 8.20
C SER A 301 -57.78 6.07 9.22
N GLU A 302 -58.90 6.70 9.64
CA GLU A 302 -59.86 6.06 10.58
C GLU A 302 -60.38 4.72 10.04
N GLU A 303 -60.61 4.63 8.72
CA GLU A 303 -61.03 3.39 8.09
C GLU A 303 -59.96 2.29 8.14
N GLU A 304 -58.70 2.63 8.00
CA GLU A 304 -57.59 1.68 8.11
C GLU A 304 -57.41 1.20 9.53
N ILE A 305 -57.55 2.10 10.53
CA ILE A 305 -57.47 1.77 11.92
C ILE A 305 -58.58 0.76 12.32
N SER A 306 -59.81 1.00 11.85
CA SER A 306 -60.95 0.15 12.18
C SER A 306 -60.88 -1.25 11.56
N ARG A 307 -60.16 -1.44 10.50
CA ARG A 307 -59.98 -2.73 9.80
C ARG A 307 -58.87 -3.61 10.36
N ILE A 308 -57.99 -3.07 11.17
CA ILE A 308 -56.86 -3.84 11.70
C ILE A 308 -57.29 -4.51 13.03
N PRO A 309 -57.29 -5.86 13.12
CA PRO A 309 -57.67 -6.56 14.33
C PRO A 309 -56.65 -6.30 15.45
N SER A 310 -57.14 -6.08 16.68
CA SER A 310 -56.32 -5.86 17.85
C SER A 310 -55.50 -7.11 18.24
N ILE A 311 -56.02 -8.30 17.94
CA ILE A 311 -55.39 -9.60 18.20
C ILE A 311 -55.42 -10.44 16.93
N THR A 312 -54.29 -11.02 16.57
CA THR A 312 -54.16 -11.90 15.39
C THR A 312 -53.43 -13.19 15.77
N GLY A 313 -53.97 -14.32 15.37
CA GLY A 313 -53.26 -15.61 15.40
C GLY A 313 -52.50 -15.75 14.08
N TYR A 314 -51.20 -15.96 14.14
CA TYR A 314 -50.34 -16.14 12.98
C TYR A 314 -49.66 -17.51 12.95
N ILE A 315 -49.53 -18.11 11.79
CA ILE A 315 -48.76 -19.34 11.59
C ILE A 315 -47.52 -19.00 10.81
N VAL A 316 -46.35 -19.23 11.40
CA VAL A 316 -45.03 -18.94 10.81
C VAL A 316 -44.83 -19.69 9.52
N LYS A 317 -44.37 -18.97 8.48
CA LYS A 317 -44.03 -19.49 7.15
C LYS A 317 -42.51 -19.57 7.00
N SER A 318 -42.09 -20.35 6.02
CA SER A 318 -40.67 -20.40 5.68
C SER A 318 -40.14 -19.04 5.26
N GLY A 319 -39.03 -18.60 5.89
CA GLY A 319 -38.39 -17.30 5.61
C GLY A 319 -38.92 -16.14 6.47
N ASP A 320 -39.88 -16.37 7.34
CA ASP A 320 -40.33 -15.34 8.30
C ASP A 320 -39.25 -15.04 9.36
N THR A 321 -39.19 -13.76 9.73
CA THR A 321 -38.39 -13.25 10.86
C THR A 321 -39.32 -12.53 11.86
N LEU A 322 -38.89 -12.42 13.10
CA LEU A 322 -39.65 -11.65 14.11
C LEU A 322 -39.83 -10.20 13.65
N TRP A 323 -38.82 -9.62 13.03
CA TRP A 323 -38.87 -8.27 12.48
C TRP A 323 -39.97 -8.11 11.42
N ASN A 324 -40.00 -8.97 10.42
CA ASN A 324 -40.96 -8.88 9.33
C ASN A 324 -42.39 -9.08 9.80
N ILE A 325 -42.62 -10.01 10.74
CA ILE A 325 -43.93 -10.25 11.36
C ILE A 325 -44.35 -9.04 12.20
N ALA A 326 -43.45 -8.52 13.06
CA ALA A 326 -43.75 -7.36 13.90
C ALA A 326 -44.11 -6.13 13.04
N LYS A 327 -43.32 -5.85 12.01
CA LYS A 327 -43.57 -4.77 11.04
C LYS A 327 -44.90 -4.91 10.33
N HIS A 328 -45.24 -6.13 9.87
CA HIS A 328 -46.48 -6.37 9.11
C HIS A 328 -47.74 -6.21 9.99
N TYR A 329 -47.67 -6.62 11.24
CA TYR A 329 -48.79 -6.60 12.15
C TYR A 329 -48.84 -5.39 13.10
N GLY A 330 -47.90 -4.44 12.97
CA GLY A 330 -47.86 -3.22 13.78
C GLY A 330 -47.65 -3.49 15.28
N THR A 331 -46.76 -4.40 15.61
CA THR A 331 -46.40 -4.75 17.00
C THR A 331 -44.86 -4.66 17.16
N THR A 332 -44.35 -4.88 18.38
CA THR A 332 -42.90 -4.94 18.63
C THR A 332 -42.44 -6.37 18.90
N ILE A 333 -41.16 -6.62 18.65
CA ILE A 333 -40.55 -7.93 18.95
C ILE A 333 -40.65 -8.24 20.44
N GLU A 334 -40.51 -7.22 21.30
CA GLU A 334 -40.61 -7.35 22.75
C GLU A 334 -42.01 -7.84 23.15
N LYS A 335 -43.07 -7.25 22.60
CA LYS A 335 -44.47 -7.70 22.85
C LYS A 335 -44.72 -9.08 22.28
N MET A 336 -44.19 -9.38 21.09
CA MET A 336 -44.28 -10.75 20.55
C MET A 336 -43.68 -11.77 21.51
N LYS A 337 -42.52 -11.49 22.08
CA LYS A 337 -41.87 -12.35 23.07
C LYS A 337 -42.64 -12.42 24.40
N GLN A 338 -43.28 -11.35 24.82
CA GLN A 338 -44.08 -11.30 26.03
C GLN A 338 -45.32 -12.20 25.96
N TYR A 339 -45.99 -12.29 24.82
CA TYR A 339 -47.23 -13.04 24.62
C TYR A 339 -47.04 -14.44 24.02
N ASN A 340 -45.82 -14.81 23.66
CA ASN A 340 -45.48 -16.12 23.12
C ASN A 340 -44.30 -16.71 23.89
N GLU A 341 -44.54 -17.69 24.72
CA GLU A 341 -43.50 -18.35 25.51
C GLU A 341 -42.42 -18.97 24.60
N ASN A 342 -41.16 -18.85 25.00
CA ASN A 342 -40.00 -19.44 24.30
C ASN A 342 -39.80 -18.99 22.84
N LEU A 343 -40.21 -17.78 22.48
CA LEU A 343 -40.06 -17.24 21.13
C LEU A 343 -38.62 -16.81 20.88
N THR A 344 -37.93 -17.56 20.04
CA THR A 344 -36.52 -17.33 19.64
C THR A 344 -36.37 -17.40 18.11
N GLU A 345 -35.33 -16.79 17.57
CA GLU A 345 -34.94 -16.98 16.17
C GLU A 345 -33.82 -18.04 16.05
N PRO A 346 -33.80 -18.82 14.98
CA PRO A 346 -34.74 -18.82 13.84
C PRO A 346 -36.12 -19.38 14.23
N LEU A 347 -37.18 -18.81 13.59
CA LEU A 347 -38.56 -19.26 13.80
C LEU A 347 -38.78 -20.63 13.12
N GLU A 348 -39.59 -21.49 13.78
CA GLU A 348 -40.00 -22.79 13.23
C GLU A 348 -41.23 -22.63 12.31
N THR A 349 -41.14 -23.15 11.06
CA THR A 349 -42.29 -23.17 10.16
C THR A 349 -43.43 -23.95 10.74
N GLY A 350 -44.63 -23.35 10.77
CA GLY A 350 -45.83 -23.92 11.39
C GLY A 350 -46.06 -23.55 12.86
N GLN A 351 -45.11 -22.88 13.52
CA GLN A 351 -45.27 -22.33 14.84
C GLN A 351 -46.43 -21.34 14.89
N LYS A 352 -47.26 -21.41 15.93
CA LYS A 352 -48.38 -20.49 16.10
C LYS A 352 -48.01 -19.35 17.02
N LEU A 353 -48.27 -18.12 16.58
CA LEU A 353 -47.96 -16.91 17.33
C LEU A 353 -49.26 -16.12 17.61
N PHE A 354 -49.30 -15.52 18.80
CA PHE A 354 -50.32 -14.52 19.14
C PHE A 354 -49.68 -13.13 18.98
N LEU A 355 -50.31 -12.30 18.14
CA LEU A 355 -49.84 -10.96 17.84
C LEU A 355 -50.85 -9.95 18.36
N LEU A 356 -50.39 -9.02 19.20
CA LEU A 356 -51.16 -7.88 19.64
C LEU A 356 -50.67 -6.63 18.95
N LYS A 357 -51.58 -5.88 18.35
CA LYS A 357 -51.28 -4.57 17.77
C LYS A 357 -51.11 -3.53 18.87
N GLU A 358 -50.11 -2.71 18.75
CA GLU A 358 -49.89 -1.56 19.62
C GLU A 358 -50.63 -0.32 19.06
N MET A 359 -51.72 0.07 19.70
CA MET A 359 -52.50 1.25 19.32
C MET A 359 -52.77 2.18 20.52
N GLU A 360 -51.79 2.36 21.41
CA GLU A 360 -52.01 3.16 22.61
C GLU A 360 -52.03 4.69 22.41
N SER A 361 -51.78 5.23 21.23
CA SER A 361 -51.64 6.68 21.01
C SER A 361 -52.65 7.31 20.05
N LEU A 362 -53.63 6.56 19.51
CA LEU A 362 -54.62 7.11 18.56
C LEU A 362 -55.95 7.56 19.17
N ILE A 363 -56.12 7.42 20.48
CA ILE A 363 -57.29 7.90 21.22
C ILE A 363 -56.76 8.78 22.37
N GLY A 364 -56.31 9.94 22.03
CA GLY A 364 -55.81 10.90 23.00
C GLY A 364 -56.05 12.31 22.51
N GLU A 365 -57.15 12.92 23.01
CA GLU A 365 -57.60 14.32 23.02
C GLU A 365 -57.97 14.94 21.68
#